data_dbcf1555256b80f7e53628f5207ef5d2
#
_entry.id   dbcf1555256b80f7e53628f5207ef5d2
#
_cell.length_a   1.000
_cell.length_b   1.000
_cell.length_c   1.000
_cell.angle_alpha   90.00
_cell.angle_beta   90.00
_cell.angle_gamma   90.00
#
_symmetry.space_group_name_H-M   'P 1'
#
loop_
_entity.id
_entity.type
_entity.pdbx_description
1 polymer ?
#
loop_
_entity_poly.entity_id
_entity_poly.type
_entity_poly.pdbx_seq_one_letter_code
_entity_poly.pdbx_strand_id
1 'polypeptide(L)'
;MPSKKSQEMLKLIRSHKKLASNVSNGMLMKVDAPAERVAKIRVNGTTALPVKGLEMPALRIKPKNIRTEDAVLLHLHGGAYVSGGLLQCRALISPICAEAGIRAVTFTYRLAPEHPYPAQLEDAYRVWSFLREAGYPAKKIGLVGESAGGNLALALTLRLREEGEALPGALALLSPWVDLAQTGESYEKLKDVDATLNAEELMESAVAFAGSRERLASPEISPLYADFTGFPPTLIQCGTREILLSDSERLEEAMLRDGVDAHLVRWEGMCHVFQAFGFEESRAANRQIGMFLRDHFQG
;
A
#
# COMPACT_ATOMS: atom_id res chain seq x y z
N MET A 1 -3.78 20.80 12.96
CA MET A 1 -4.58 21.25 11.78
C MET A 1 -3.72 21.13 10.54
N PRO A 2 -4.28 20.71 9.39
CA PRO A 2 -3.54 20.62 8.14
C PRO A 2 -2.89 21.92 7.73
N SER A 3 -1.72 21.85 7.10
CA SER A 3 -1.02 23.02 6.56
C SER A 3 -1.89 23.75 5.52
N LYS A 4 -1.67 25.06 5.35
CA LYS A 4 -2.44 25.86 4.38
C LYS A 4 -2.30 25.28 2.95
N LYS A 5 -1.10 24.82 2.59
CA LYS A 5 -0.82 24.22 1.28
C LYS A 5 -1.57 22.91 1.07
N SER A 6 -1.67 22.05 2.09
CA SER A 6 -2.43 20.79 1.98
C SER A 6 -3.93 21.07 1.85
N GLN A 7 -4.47 22.05 2.60
CA GLN A 7 -5.87 22.45 2.49
C GLN A 7 -6.24 22.97 1.09
N GLU A 8 -5.39 23.81 0.49
CA GLU A 8 -5.60 24.33 -0.87
C GLU A 8 -5.56 23.22 -1.92
N MET A 9 -4.58 22.31 -1.81
CA MET A 9 -4.46 21.18 -2.73
C MET A 9 -5.62 20.19 -2.60
N LEU A 10 -6.08 19.89 -1.38
CA LEU A 10 -7.23 19.02 -1.15
C LEU A 10 -8.51 19.61 -1.74
N LYS A 11 -8.69 20.95 -1.67
CA LYS A 11 -9.79 21.64 -2.37
C LYS A 11 -9.69 21.45 -3.89
N LEU A 12 -8.49 21.55 -4.44
CA LEU A 12 -8.23 21.37 -5.87
C LEU A 12 -8.53 19.92 -6.29
N ILE A 13 -8.02 18.91 -5.57
CA ILE A 13 -8.29 17.49 -5.83
C ILE A 13 -9.79 17.24 -5.81
N ARG A 14 -10.51 17.74 -4.80
CA ARG A 14 -11.95 17.59 -4.68
C ARG A 14 -12.72 18.25 -5.83
N SER A 15 -12.28 19.43 -6.32
CA SER A 15 -12.92 20.08 -7.47
C SER A 15 -12.71 19.30 -8.76
N HIS A 16 -11.60 18.58 -8.90
CA HIS A 16 -11.29 17.75 -10.06
C HIS A 16 -11.92 16.34 -9.98
N LYS A 17 -12.27 15.85 -8.78
CA LYS A 17 -12.99 14.57 -8.61
C LYS A 17 -14.30 14.55 -9.43
N LYS A 18 -15.06 15.65 -9.43
CA LYS A 18 -16.27 15.81 -10.27
C LYS A 18 -16.00 15.80 -11.78
N LEU A 19 -14.80 16.22 -12.20
CA LEU A 19 -14.37 16.15 -13.60
C LEU A 19 -13.78 14.77 -13.94
N ALA A 20 -13.08 14.16 -13.01
CA ALA A 20 -12.42 12.87 -13.19
C ALA A 20 -13.43 11.71 -13.22
N SER A 21 -14.52 11.74 -12.46
CA SER A 21 -15.58 10.73 -12.54
C SER A 21 -16.20 10.60 -13.94
N ASN A 22 -16.11 11.67 -14.77
CA ASN A 22 -16.54 11.64 -16.17
C ASN A 22 -15.42 11.19 -17.15
N VAL A 23 -14.17 11.06 -16.71
CA VAL A 23 -13.01 10.74 -17.56
C VAL A 23 -12.24 9.51 -17.08
N SER A 24 -12.42 9.10 -15.83
CA SER A 24 -11.50 8.20 -15.13
C SER A 24 -11.67 6.70 -15.41
N ASN A 25 -12.80 6.27 -15.93
CA ASN A 25 -13.02 4.82 -16.13
C ASN A 25 -12.24 4.18 -17.29
N GLY A 26 -11.35 4.89 -17.95
CA GLY A 26 -10.64 4.29 -19.09
C GLY A 26 -9.25 4.82 -19.42
N MET A 27 -8.93 6.05 -19.11
CA MET A 27 -7.80 6.70 -19.80
C MET A 27 -6.56 7.02 -18.95
N LEU A 28 -6.70 7.26 -17.66
CA LEU A 28 -5.56 7.59 -16.77
C LEU A 28 -4.97 6.37 -16.05
N MET A 29 -5.64 5.22 -16.07
CA MET A 29 -5.34 4.07 -15.23
C MET A 29 -4.52 2.97 -15.90
N LYS A 30 -4.25 3.06 -17.19
CA LYS A 30 -3.47 2.05 -17.97
C LYS A 30 -2.19 2.59 -18.60
N VAL A 31 -1.65 3.72 -18.16
CA VAL A 31 -0.34 4.19 -18.65
C VAL A 31 0.75 3.50 -17.82
N ASP A 32 0.97 2.23 -18.10
CA ASP A 32 2.17 1.55 -17.62
C ASP A 32 3.33 1.92 -18.54
N ALA A 33 4.35 2.54 -17.97
CA ALA A 33 5.56 2.86 -18.70
C ALA A 33 6.59 1.75 -18.44
N PRO A 34 7.35 1.32 -19.48
CA PRO A 34 8.37 0.30 -19.30
C PRO A 34 9.32 0.62 -18.14
N ALA A 35 9.73 -0.41 -17.40
CA ALA A 35 10.57 -0.27 -16.21
C ALA A 35 11.84 0.55 -16.48
N GLU A 36 12.47 0.39 -17.66
CA GLU A 36 13.64 1.13 -18.08
C GLU A 36 13.38 2.64 -18.21
N ARG A 37 12.18 3.03 -18.64
CA ARG A 37 11.78 4.42 -18.77
C ARG A 37 11.47 5.03 -17.40
N VAL A 38 10.72 4.31 -16.56
CA VAL A 38 10.39 4.77 -15.20
C VAL A 38 11.66 4.87 -14.35
N ALA A 39 12.61 3.95 -14.50
CA ALA A 39 13.89 3.98 -13.79
C ALA A 39 14.71 5.27 -14.05
N LYS A 40 14.57 5.89 -15.21
CA LYS A 40 15.28 7.13 -15.57
C LYS A 40 14.65 8.41 -14.97
N ILE A 41 13.43 8.35 -14.45
CA ILE A 41 12.78 9.49 -13.83
C ILE A 41 13.55 9.88 -12.56
N ARG A 42 13.87 11.16 -12.40
CA ARG A 42 14.54 11.65 -11.20
C ARG A 42 13.54 11.74 -10.05
N VAL A 43 13.82 11.02 -8.96
CA VAL A 43 13.17 11.21 -7.67
C VAL A 43 14.25 11.52 -6.65
N ASN A 44 14.10 12.65 -5.94
CA ASN A 44 15.09 13.10 -5.00
C ASN A 44 15.39 12.05 -3.92
N GLY A 45 16.66 11.89 -3.59
CA GLY A 45 17.11 10.97 -2.55
C GLY A 45 17.24 9.50 -2.98
N THR A 46 16.82 9.13 -4.20
CA THR A 46 16.90 7.74 -4.67
C THR A 46 17.34 7.61 -6.12
N THR A 47 17.83 6.43 -6.46
CA THR A 47 18.00 5.95 -7.84
C THR A 47 17.16 4.69 -8.03
N ALA A 48 16.86 4.33 -9.27
CA ALA A 48 16.12 3.12 -9.59
C ALA A 48 16.75 2.37 -10.77
N LEU A 49 16.61 1.05 -10.74
CA LEU A 49 17.00 0.15 -11.81
C LEU A 49 15.91 -0.90 -12.02
N PRO A 50 15.64 -1.32 -13.27
CA PRO A 50 14.80 -2.48 -13.53
C PRO A 50 15.33 -3.72 -12.81
N VAL A 51 14.42 -4.56 -12.30
CA VAL A 51 14.75 -5.87 -11.78
C VAL A 51 14.72 -6.87 -12.94
N LYS A 52 15.75 -7.71 -13.03
CA LYS A 52 15.80 -8.82 -13.99
C LYS A 52 15.47 -10.12 -13.28
N GLY A 53 14.90 -11.07 -14.01
CA GLY A 53 14.55 -12.40 -13.47
C GLY A 53 13.16 -12.51 -12.86
N LEU A 54 12.36 -11.42 -12.88
CA LEU A 54 10.94 -11.47 -12.60
C LEU A 54 10.14 -11.39 -13.90
N GLU A 55 9.04 -12.12 -13.98
CA GLU A 55 8.13 -12.10 -15.15
C GLU A 55 7.34 -10.79 -15.24
N MET A 56 7.06 -10.16 -14.10
CA MET A 56 6.36 -8.89 -14.02
C MET A 56 7.32 -7.71 -14.01
N PRO A 57 6.91 -6.55 -14.54
CA PRO A 57 7.70 -5.32 -14.47
C PRO A 57 7.99 -4.92 -13.03
N ALA A 58 9.27 -4.72 -12.70
CA ALA A 58 9.69 -4.39 -11.35
C ALA A 58 10.87 -3.41 -11.33
N LEU A 59 10.98 -2.61 -10.27
CA LEU A 59 12.08 -1.68 -10.02
C LEU A 59 12.72 -1.97 -8.65
N ARG A 60 14.05 -1.94 -8.64
CA ARG A 60 14.84 -1.84 -7.42
C ARG A 60 15.14 -0.36 -7.15
N ILE A 61 14.69 0.16 -6.04
CA ILE A 61 14.93 1.52 -5.58
C ILE A 61 16.08 1.50 -4.57
N LYS A 62 17.06 2.38 -4.78
CA LYS A 62 18.22 2.52 -3.89
C LYS A 62 18.26 3.93 -3.31
N PRO A 63 18.24 4.10 -1.98
CA PRO A 63 18.43 5.40 -1.35
C PRO A 63 19.88 5.87 -1.54
N LYS A 64 20.10 7.19 -1.55
CA LYS A 64 21.47 7.77 -1.58
C LYS A 64 22.25 7.40 -0.34
N ASN A 65 21.58 7.44 0.82
CA ASN A 65 22.17 7.12 2.12
C ASN A 65 21.57 5.78 2.60
N ILE A 66 22.28 4.69 2.38
CA ILE A 66 21.90 3.39 2.90
C ILE A 66 22.27 3.34 4.38
N ARG A 67 21.35 2.90 5.22
CA ARG A 67 21.54 2.73 6.66
C ARG A 67 21.51 1.27 7.10
N THR A 68 20.85 0.42 6.32
CA THR A 68 20.73 -1.02 6.56
C THR A 68 20.99 -1.75 5.25
N GLU A 69 22.11 -2.47 5.19
CA GLU A 69 22.59 -3.13 3.96
C GLU A 69 21.89 -4.46 3.70
N ASP A 70 21.49 -5.17 4.76
CA ASP A 70 20.92 -6.52 4.76
C ASP A 70 19.39 -6.55 4.78
N ALA A 71 18.73 -5.37 4.73
CA ALA A 71 17.28 -5.27 4.67
C ALA A 71 16.78 -4.76 3.32
N VAL A 72 15.53 -5.10 3.01
CA VAL A 72 14.81 -4.64 1.82
C VAL A 72 13.33 -4.41 2.12
N LEU A 73 12.75 -3.40 1.49
CA LEU A 73 11.31 -3.16 1.52
C LEU A 73 10.68 -3.79 0.27
N LEU A 74 9.63 -4.58 0.43
CA LEU A 74 8.77 -5.03 -0.65
C LEU A 74 7.55 -4.12 -0.67
N HIS A 75 7.38 -3.37 -1.74
CA HIS A 75 6.29 -2.44 -1.93
C HIS A 75 5.18 -3.06 -2.79
N LEU A 76 3.97 -3.05 -2.25
CA LEU A 76 2.75 -3.56 -2.86
C LEU A 76 1.83 -2.37 -3.12
N HIS A 77 1.58 -2.07 -4.40
CA HIS A 77 0.89 -0.85 -4.78
C HIS A 77 -0.63 -0.91 -4.58
N GLY A 78 -1.24 0.27 -4.44
CA GLY A 78 -2.69 0.46 -4.45
C GLY A 78 -3.28 0.52 -5.86
N GLY A 79 -4.56 0.93 -5.93
CA GLY A 79 -5.32 1.04 -7.18
C GLY A 79 -6.48 0.08 -7.26
N ALA A 80 -7.05 -0.28 -6.10
CA ALA A 80 -8.25 -1.11 -5.94
C ALA A 80 -8.18 -2.45 -6.71
N TYR A 81 -6.97 -2.97 -6.94
CA TYR A 81 -6.69 -4.18 -7.73
C TYR A 81 -7.02 -4.09 -9.23
N VAL A 82 -7.58 -2.98 -9.70
CA VAL A 82 -7.98 -2.75 -11.10
C VAL A 82 -7.09 -1.76 -11.83
N SER A 83 -6.16 -1.13 -11.11
CA SER A 83 -5.25 -0.13 -11.65
C SER A 83 -3.91 -0.11 -10.90
N GLY A 84 -2.97 0.67 -11.44
CA GLY A 84 -1.65 0.86 -10.86
C GLY A 84 -0.55 0.65 -11.89
N GLY A 85 0.62 1.23 -11.64
CA GLY A 85 1.75 1.12 -12.55
C GLY A 85 3.06 1.57 -11.89
N LEU A 86 4.20 1.23 -12.47
CA LEU A 86 5.53 1.49 -11.92
C LEU A 86 5.82 2.96 -11.64
N LEU A 87 5.21 3.89 -12.38
CA LEU A 87 5.37 5.32 -12.15
C LEU A 87 4.79 5.74 -10.80
N GLN A 88 3.57 5.29 -10.51
CA GLN A 88 2.89 5.51 -9.23
C GLN A 88 3.67 4.85 -8.09
N CYS A 89 4.02 3.56 -8.26
CA CYS A 89 4.83 2.81 -7.32
C CYS A 89 6.10 3.56 -6.93
N ARG A 90 6.85 4.02 -7.92
CA ARG A 90 8.09 4.74 -7.71
C ARG A 90 7.90 6.07 -6.99
N ALA A 91 6.85 6.81 -7.34
CA ALA A 91 6.56 8.09 -6.70
C ALA A 91 6.30 7.94 -5.21
N LEU A 92 5.56 6.90 -4.79
CA LEU A 92 5.23 6.65 -3.40
C LEU A 92 6.40 6.06 -2.61
N ILE A 93 7.01 4.96 -3.10
CA ILE A 93 8.01 4.22 -2.30
C ILE A 93 9.35 4.96 -2.19
N SER A 94 9.72 5.79 -3.16
CA SER A 94 11.03 6.45 -3.14
C SER A 94 11.24 7.37 -1.94
N PRO A 95 10.31 8.25 -1.53
CA PRO A 95 10.45 9.03 -0.31
C PRO A 95 10.61 8.17 0.96
N ILE A 96 9.80 7.11 1.08
CA ILE A 96 9.87 6.17 2.20
C ILE A 96 11.23 5.47 2.25
N CYS A 97 11.69 4.96 1.10
CA CYS A 97 12.99 4.33 0.93
C CYS A 97 14.14 5.29 1.34
N ALA A 98 14.05 6.56 0.94
CA ALA A 98 15.06 7.58 1.29
C ALA A 98 15.09 7.87 2.80
N GLU A 99 13.93 7.98 3.44
CA GLU A 99 13.81 8.24 4.89
C GLU A 99 14.23 7.02 5.71
N ALA A 100 13.87 5.81 5.29
CA ALA A 100 14.30 4.59 5.94
C ALA A 100 15.81 4.35 5.79
N GLY A 101 16.40 4.74 4.67
CA GLY A 101 17.75 4.35 4.30
C GLY A 101 17.86 2.87 3.93
N ILE A 102 16.77 2.25 3.47
CA ILE A 102 16.63 0.84 3.12
C ILE A 102 16.29 0.73 1.64
N ARG A 103 16.86 -0.24 0.94
CA ARG A 103 16.50 -0.54 -0.46
C ARG A 103 15.05 -0.99 -0.54
N ALA A 104 14.40 -0.73 -1.68
CA ALA A 104 13.06 -1.24 -1.93
C ALA A 104 12.99 -1.95 -3.28
N VAL A 105 12.10 -2.94 -3.36
CA VAL A 105 11.63 -3.53 -4.61
C VAL A 105 10.15 -3.22 -4.72
N THR A 106 9.75 -2.72 -5.89
CA THR A 106 8.34 -2.48 -6.25
C THR A 106 8.07 -3.10 -7.61
N PHE A 107 6.86 -3.57 -7.82
CA PHE A 107 6.46 -4.27 -9.04
C PHE A 107 5.00 -3.97 -9.37
N THR A 108 4.59 -4.29 -10.58
CA THR A 108 3.18 -4.32 -10.98
C THR A 108 2.70 -5.76 -10.99
N TYR A 109 1.56 -6.02 -10.38
CA TYR A 109 0.90 -7.31 -10.38
C TYR A 109 -0.24 -7.33 -11.42
N ARG A 110 -0.70 -8.53 -11.77
CA ARG A 110 -1.85 -8.74 -12.66
C ARG A 110 -3.10 -8.10 -12.07
N LEU A 111 -3.89 -7.43 -12.91
CA LEU A 111 -5.04 -6.62 -12.47
C LEU A 111 -6.36 -7.32 -12.81
N ALA A 112 -7.37 -7.10 -11.97
CA ALA A 112 -8.75 -7.42 -12.25
C ALA A 112 -9.34 -6.38 -13.24
N PRO A 113 -10.39 -6.72 -13.99
CA PRO A 113 -11.12 -7.99 -13.99
C PRO A 113 -10.44 -9.10 -14.79
N GLU A 114 -9.42 -8.80 -15.63
CA GLU A 114 -8.76 -9.77 -16.49
C GLU A 114 -8.09 -10.91 -15.68
N HIS A 115 -7.60 -10.56 -14.49
CA HIS A 115 -6.99 -11.50 -13.56
C HIS A 115 -7.55 -11.26 -12.14
N PRO A 116 -8.69 -11.88 -11.79
CA PRO A 116 -9.24 -11.77 -10.44
C PRO A 116 -8.37 -12.48 -9.40
N TYR A 117 -8.74 -12.37 -8.12
CA TYR A 117 -8.12 -13.16 -7.05
C TYR A 117 -8.04 -14.66 -7.40
N PRO A 118 -6.90 -15.35 -7.17
CA PRO A 118 -5.75 -14.91 -6.35
C PRO A 118 -4.53 -14.38 -7.15
N ALA A 119 -4.69 -13.95 -8.39
CA ALA A 119 -3.58 -13.62 -9.27
C ALA A 119 -2.58 -12.61 -8.64
N GLN A 120 -3.08 -11.59 -7.93
CA GLN A 120 -2.29 -10.57 -7.27
C GLN A 120 -1.45 -11.13 -6.12
N LEU A 121 -2.06 -12.03 -5.34
CA LEU A 121 -1.39 -12.72 -4.24
C LEU A 121 -0.29 -13.67 -4.74
N GLU A 122 -0.54 -14.37 -5.85
CA GLU A 122 0.48 -15.21 -6.50
C GLU A 122 1.67 -14.37 -6.97
N ASP A 123 1.41 -13.21 -7.59
CA ASP A 123 2.47 -12.33 -8.06
C ASP A 123 3.28 -11.74 -6.89
N ALA A 124 2.60 -11.32 -5.81
CA ALA A 124 3.26 -10.85 -4.59
C ALA A 124 4.14 -11.94 -3.95
N TYR A 125 3.64 -13.17 -3.90
CA TYR A 125 4.38 -14.31 -3.37
C TYR A 125 5.62 -14.63 -4.23
N ARG A 126 5.54 -14.54 -5.56
CA ARG A 126 6.71 -14.72 -6.46
C ARG A 126 7.80 -13.68 -6.18
N VAL A 127 7.42 -12.41 -5.94
CA VAL A 127 8.40 -11.37 -5.61
C VAL A 127 8.98 -11.58 -4.21
N TRP A 128 8.18 -12.02 -3.25
CA TRP A 128 8.67 -12.44 -1.94
C TRP A 128 9.72 -13.56 -2.07
N SER A 129 9.40 -14.65 -2.77
CA SER A 129 10.31 -15.77 -3.00
C SER A 129 11.60 -15.34 -3.69
N PHE A 130 11.50 -14.48 -4.72
CA PHE A 130 12.65 -13.88 -5.39
C PHE A 130 13.59 -13.14 -4.40
N LEU A 131 13.04 -12.38 -3.46
CA LEU A 131 13.84 -11.69 -2.44
C LEU A 131 14.48 -12.68 -1.47
N ARG A 132 13.76 -13.74 -1.08
CA ARG A 132 14.27 -14.81 -0.23
C ARG A 132 15.44 -15.57 -0.93
N GLU A 133 15.30 -15.89 -2.19
CA GLU A 133 16.33 -16.51 -3.02
C GLU A 133 17.54 -15.60 -3.25
N ALA A 134 17.32 -14.27 -3.31
CA ALA A 134 18.38 -13.27 -3.35
C ALA A 134 19.16 -13.13 -2.02
N GLY A 135 18.78 -13.91 -0.99
CA GLY A 135 19.49 -14.00 0.29
C GLY A 135 18.98 -13.08 1.39
N TYR A 136 17.86 -12.34 1.19
CA TYR A 136 17.27 -11.53 2.26
C TYR A 136 16.56 -12.45 3.29
N PRO A 137 16.96 -12.45 4.56
CA PRO A 137 16.21 -13.15 5.60
C PRO A 137 14.78 -12.58 5.72
N ALA A 138 13.77 -13.41 5.97
CA ALA A 138 12.39 -12.95 6.08
C ALA A 138 12.23 -11.77 7.04
N LYS A 139 12.85 -11.87 8.23
CA LYS A 139 12.85 -10.80 9.25
C LYS A 139 13.55 -9.51 8.82
N LYS A 140 14.26 -9.50 7.70
CA LYS A 140 14.89 -8.31 7.09
C LYS A 140 14.13 -7.83 5.84
N ILE A 141 12.96 -8.40 5.56
CA ILE A 141 12.04 -7.91 4.53
C ILE A 141 10.88 -7.19 5.22
N GLY A 142 10.72 -5.89 4.93
CA GLY A 142 9.54 -5.11 5.36
C GLY A 142 8.52 -5.03 4.24
N LEU A 143 7.24 -5.19 4.55
CA LEU A 143 6.18 -4.93 3.58
C LEU A 143 5.67 -3.51 3.73
N VAL A 144 5.55 -2.81 2.61
CA VAL A 144 4.94 -1.47 2.54
C VAL A 144 3.80 -1.55 1.54
N GLY A 145 2.57 -1.28 1.99
CA GLY A 145 1.41 -1.36 1.12
C GLY A 145 0.44 -0.20 1.32
N GLU A 146 -0.01 0.42 0.23
CA GLU A 146 -1.04 1.44 0.29
C GLU A 146 -2.37 0.97 -0.29
N SER A 147 -3.50 1.34 0.33
CA SER A 147 -4.84 1.03 -0.19
C SER A 147 -5.04 -0.49 -0.39
N ALA A 148 -5.37 -0.95 -1.59
CA ALA A 148 -5.41 -2.36 -1.97
C ALA A 148 -4.06 -3.07 -1.76
N GLY A 149 -2.93 -2.37 -1.87
CA GLY A 149 -1.61 -2.92 -1.55
C GLY A 149 -1.42 -3.21 -0.06
N GLY A 150 -2.11 -2.48 0.81
CA GLY A 150 -2.18 -2.78 2.25
C GLY A 150 -2.93 -4.07 2.52
N ASN A 151 -4.04 -4.31 1.81
CA ASN A 151 -4.74 -5.59 1.81
C ASN A 151 -3.80 -6.72 1.33
N LEU A 152 -3.13 -6.52 0.20
CA LEU A 152 -2.22 -7.51 -0.38
C LEU A 152 -1.04 -7.84 0.55
N ALA A 153 -0.53 -6.87 1.32
CA ALA A 153 0.51 -7.10 2.33
C ALA A 153 0.02 -8.02 3.45
N LEU A 154 -1.20 -7.80 3.92
CA LEU A 154 -1.84 -8.67 4.92
C LEU A 154 -2.11 -10.06 4.35
N ALA A 155 -2.70 -10.15 3.14
CA ALA A 155 -2.98 -11.42 2.47
C ALA A 155 -1.70 -12.24 2.22
N LEU A 156 -0.60 -11.59 1.82
CA LEU A 156 0.70 -12.25 1.67
C LEU A 156 1.20 -12.78 3.02
N THR A 157 1.10 -11.99 4.09
CA THR A 157 1.54 -12.40 5.43
C THR A 157 0.70 -13.56 5.98
N LEU A 158 -0.63 -13.56 5.74
CA LEU A 158 -1.51 -14.67 6.07
C LEU A 158 -1.09 -15.95 5.35
N ARG A 159 -0.88 -15.87 4.05
CA ARG A 159 -0.45 -17.00 3.24
C ARG A 159 0.88 -17.59 3.72
N LEU A 160 1.88 -16.75 3.98
CA LEU A 160 3.18 -17.20 4.49
C LEU A 160 3.03 -17.94 5.81
N ARG A 161 2.17 -17.44 6.71
CA ARG A 161 1.87 -18.11 7.98
C ARG A 161 1.19 -19.47 7.79
N GLU A 162 0.19 -19.55 6.90
CA GLU A 162 -0.55 -20.78 6.60
C GLU A 162 0.36 -21.84 5.96
N GLU A 163 1.31 -21.43 5.13
CA GLU A 163 2.31 -22.31 4.53
C GLU A 163 3.48 -22.64 5.49
N GLY A 164 3.47 -22.11 6.73
CA GLY A 164 4.53 -22.34 7.74
C GLY A 164 5.84 -21.66 7.39
N GLU A 165 5.83 -20.64 6.53
CA GLU A 165 7.01 -19.87 6.16
C GLU A 165 7.34 -18.79 7.20
N ALA A 166 8.61 -18.35 7.18
CA ALA A 166 9.03 -17.24 8.03
C ALA A 166 8.38 -15.92 7.56
N LEU A 167 7.83 -15.17 8.51
CA LEU A 167 7.09 -13.93 8.25
C LEU A 167 8.03 -12.72 8.04
N PRO A 168 7.56 -11.65 7.35
CA PRO A 168 8.28 -10.38 7.23
C PRO A 168 8.61 -9.78 8.61
N GLY A 169 9.60 -8.90 8.65
CA GLY A 169 10.06 -8.29 9.90
C GLY A 169 9.16 -7.16 10.40
N ALA A 170 8.47 -6.45 9.52
CA ALA A 170 7.53 -5.37 9.85
C ALA A 170 6.59 -5.06 8.70
N LEU A 171 5.42 -4.51 9.00
CA LEU A 171 4.45 -3.99 8.02
C LEU A 171 4.25 -2.49 8.21
N ALA A 172 4.22 -1.74 7.10
CA ALA A 172 3.78 -0.35 7.06
C ALA A 172 2.61 -0.22 6.08
N LEU A 173 1.43 0.06 6.60
CA LEU A 173 0.17 0.08 5.86
C LEU A 173 -0.36 1.52 5.76
N LEU A 174 -0.56 2.01 4.56
CA LEU A 174 -0.97 3.38 4.28
C LEU A 174 -2.42 3.37 3.77
N SER A 175 -3.34 3.88 4.56
CA SER A 175 -4.77 3.87 4.20
C SER A 175 -5.24 2.50 3.68
N PRO A 176 -4.99 1.39 4.41
CA PRO A 176 -5.22 0.04 3.89
C PRO A 176 -6.71 -0.22 3.66
N TRP A 177 -7.06 -0.80 2.51
CA TRP A 177 -8.42 -1.21 2.17
C TRP A 177 -8.62 -2.67 2.54
N VAL A 178 -9.15 -2.95 3.72
CA VAL A 178 -9.17 -4.29 4.32
C VAL A 178 -10.57 -4.88 4.53
N ASP A 179 -11.61 -4.06 4.34
CA ASP A 179 -13.02 -4.46 4.36
C ASP A 179 -13.66 -4.19 2.99
N LEU A 180 -13.52 -5.13 2.07
CA LEU A 180 -14.08 -5.00 0.71
C LEU A 180 -15.62 -5.09 0.71
N ALA A 181 -16.20 -5.61 1.80
CA ALA A 181 -17.66 -5.60 2.00
C ALA A 181 -18.20 -4.22 2.42
N GLN A 182 -17.32 -3.26 2.74
CA GLN A 182 -17.66 -1.88 3.10
C GLN A 182 -18.64 -1.76 4.28
N THR A 183 -18.43 -2.55 5.33
CA THR A 183 -19.31 -2.56 6.51
C THR A 183 -18.96 -1.45 7.52
N GLY A 184 -17.84 -0.77 7.32
CA GLY A 184 -17.39 0.31 8.19
C GLY A 184 -18.20 1.59 8.05
N GLU A 185 -18.38 2.31 9.15
CA GLU A 185 -19.25 3.52 9.19
C GLU A 185 -18.69 4.71 8.39
N SER A 186 -17.37 4.79 8.19
CA SER A 186 -16.74 5.89 7.45
C SER A 186 -17.13 5.91 5.98
N TYR A 187 -17.50 4.77 5.38
CA TYR A 187 -17.99 4.71 4.01
C TYR A 187 -19.21 5.62 3.80
N GLU A 188 -20.11 5.69 4.78
CA GLU A 188 -21.28 6.57 4.72
C GLU A 188 -20.98 7.95 5.31
N LYS A 189 -20.33 8.02 6.49
CA LYS A 189 -20.10 9.30 7.19
C LYS A 189 -19.16 10.25 6.46
N LEU A 190 -18.19 9.72 5.69
CA LEU A 190 -17.14 10.50 5.03
C LEU A 190 -17.28 10.57 3.50
N LYS A 191 -18.31 9.98 2.90
CA LYS A 191 -18.50 9.93 1.44
C LYS A 191 -18.47 11.32 0.77
N ASP A 192 -19.03 12.34 1.45
CA ASP A 192 -19.11 13.70 0.93
C ASP A 192 -17.85 14.53 1.18
N VAL A 193 -16.96 14.06 2.06
CA VAL A 193 -15.72 14.77 2.41
C VAL A 193 -14.47 14.13 1.84
N ASP A 194 -14.53 12.86 1.48
CA ASP A 194 -13.42 12.18 0.80
C ASP A 194 -13.16 12.82 -0.57
N ALA A 195 -11.93 13.31 -0.76
CA ALA A 195 -11.53 14.01 -1.98
C ALA A 195 -11.11 13.06 -3.11
N THR A 196 -10.86 11.79 -2.80
CA THR A 196 -10.17 10.83 -3.69
C THR A 196 -11.01 9.60 -4.02
N LEU A 197 -11.69 9.02 -3.03
CA LEU A 197 -12.39 7.76 -3.18
C LEU A 197 -13.90 7.93 -3.33
N ASN A 198 -14.52 6.97 -4.02
CA ASN A 198 -15.96 6.78 -4.14
C ASN A 198 -16.31 5.35 -3.72
N ALA A 199 -17.27 5.18 -2.81
CA ALA A 199 -17.63 3.87 -2.27
C ALA A 199 -18.24 2.94 -3.33
N GLU A 200 -19.01 3.48 -4.28
CA GLU A 200 -19.64 2.69 -5.35
C GLU A 200 -18.57 2.16 -6.32
N GLU A 201 -17.64 3.03 -6.76
CA GLU A 201 -16.52 2.63 -7.64
C GLU A 201 -15.61 1.59 -6.95
N LEU A 202 -15.37 1.75 -5.63
CA LEU A 202 -14.63 0.75 -4.85
C LEU A 202 -15.39 -0.57 -4.77
N MET A 203 -16.72 -0.55 -4.61
CA MET A 203 -17.53 -1.77 -4.59
C MET A 203 -17.47 -2.50 -5.94
N GLU A 204 -17.53 -1.79 -7.07
CA GLU A 204 -17.35 -2.38 -8.39
C GLU A 204 -15.97 -3.04 -8.53
N SER A 205 -14.92 -2.37 -8.07
CA SER A 205 -13.55 -2.89 -8.05
C SER A 205 -13.42 -4.12 -7.14
N ALA A 206 -14.08 -4.10 -5.97
CA ALA A 206 -14.10 -5.23 -5.03
C ALA A 206 -14.70 -6.48 -5.67
N VAL A 207 -15.84 -6.33 -6.35
CA VAL A 207 -16.52 -7.44 -7.04
C VAL A 207 -15.65 -7.95 -8.20
N ALA A 208 -15.04 -7.07 -8.98
CA ALA A 208 -14.14 -7.43 -10.06
C ALA A 208 -12.92 -8.24 -9.55
N PHE A 209 -12.36 -7.83 -8.41
CA PHE A 209 -11.25 -8.54 -7.76
C PHE A 209 -11.66 -9.88 -7.17
N ALA A 210 -12.75 -9.91 -6.37
CA ALA A 210 -13.20 -11.10 -5.67
C ALA A 210 -13.87 -12.15 -6.58
N GLY A 211 -14.34 -11.73 -7.76
CA GLY A 211 -15.11 -12.54 -8.71
C GLY A 211 -16.60 -12.63 -8.38
N SER A 212 -17.00 -12.34 -7.14
CA SER A 212 -18.41 -12.27 -6.75
C SER A 212 -18.61 -11.44 -5.47
N ARG A 213 -19.82 -10.95 -5.25
CA ARG A 213 -20.18 -10.13 -4.08
C ARG A 213 -20.23 -10.96 -2.78
N GLU A 214 -20.59 -12.22 -2.87
CA GLU A 214 -20.73 -13.13 -1.73
C GLU A 214 -19.40 -13.40 -1.03
N ARG A 215 -18.29 -13.27 -1.76
CA ARG A 215 -16.93 -13.47 -1.23
C ARG A 215 -16.35 -12.28 -0.51
N LEU A 216 -16.96 -11.09 -0.61
CA LEU A 216 -16.36 -9.85 -0.12
C LEU A 216 -16.04 -9.85 1.38
N ALA A 217 -16.81 -10.57 2.20
CA ALA A 217 -16.56 -10.72 3.64
C ALA A 217 -15.69 -11.94 3.99
N SER A 218 -15.17 -12.68 3.02
CA SER A 218 -14.26 -13.80 3.32
C SER A 218 -12.86 -13.27 3.72
N PRO A 219 -12.17 -13.89 4.70
CA PRO A 219 -10.84 -13.44 5.17
C PRO A 219 -9.77 -13.38 4.07
N GLU A 220 -9.88 -14.21 3.05
CA GLU A 220 -8.98 -14.23 1.89
C GLU A 220 -9.11 -12.99 0.97
N ILE A 221 -10.29 -12.35 0.98
CA ILE A 221 -10.59 -11.13 0.20
C ILE A 221 -10.51 -9.90 1.10
N SER A 222 -11.08 -9.97 2.29
CA SER A 222 -11.07 -8.92 3.31
C SER A 222 -10.30 -9.37 4.54
N PRO A 223 -8.98 -9.14 4.58
CA PRO A 223 -8.12 -9.57 5.69
C PRO A 223 -8.54 -9.04 7.07
N LEU A 224 -9.39 -8.01 7.13
CA LEU A 224 -9.97 -7.53 8.39
C LEU A 224 -10.65 -8.64 9.20
N TYR A 225 -11.18 -9.66 8.54
CA TYR A 225 -11.89 -10.78 9.16
C TYR A 225 -11.00 -11.98 9.47
N ALA A 226 -9.68 -11.85 9.27
CA ALA A 226 -8.72 -12.90 9.58
C ALA A 226 -8.28 -12.88 11.05
N ASP A 227 -7.58 -13.91 11.47
CA ASP A 227 -6.80 -13.98 12.70
C ASP A 227 -5.39 -13.43 12.45
N PHE A 228 -4.94 -12.47 13.25
CA PHE A 228 -3.63 -11.84 13.14
C PHE A 228 -2.58 -12.40 14.13
N THR A 229 -2.90 -13.45 14.87
CA THR A 229 -1.96 -14.04 15.85
C THR A 229 -0.60 -14.33 15.20
N GLY A 230 0.47 -13.84 15.82
CA GLY A 230 1.86 -14.03 15.37
C GLY A 230 2.30 -13.09 14.22
N PHE A 231 1.47 -12.12 13.83
CA PHE A 231 1.87 -11.12 12.84
C PHE A 231 3.04 -10.26 13.34
N PRO A 232 3.85 -9.73 12.42
CA PRO A 232 4.95 -8.83 12.77
C PRO A 232 4.44 -7.46 13.25
N PRO A 233 5.30 -6.65 13.89
CA PRO A 233 4.99 -5.28 14.24
C PRO A 233 4.45 -4.50 13.03
N THR A 234 3.35 -3.75 13.24
CA THR A 234 2.61 -3.10 12.15
C THR A 234 2.35 -1.64 12.46
N LEU A 235 2.80 -0.75 11.58
CA LEU A 235 2.41 0.65 11.56
C LEU A 235 1.29 0.87 10.54
N ILE A 236 0.18 1.45 10.97
CA ILE A 236 -0.94 1.84 10.12
C ILE A 236 -1.00 3.37 10.11
N GLN A 237 -1.13 3.97 8.95
CA GLN A 237 -1.38 5.41 8.81
C GLN A 237 -2.59 5.66 7.92
N CYS A 238 -3.49 6.53 8.33
CA CYS A 238 -4.64 6.97 7.52
C CYS A 238 -4.94 8.44 7.71
N GLY A 239 -5.66 9.03 6.75
CA GLY A 239 -6.23 10.37 6.87
C GLY A 239 -7.57 10.33 7.60
N THR A 240 -7.94 11.44 8.29
CA THR A 240 -9.27 11.51 8.93
C THR A 240 -10.37 11.95 7.96
N ARG A 241 -10.06 12.14 6.67
CA ARG A 241 -11.01 12.57 5.62
C ARG A 241 -11.07 11.58 4.46
N GLU A 242 -11.01 10.30 4.76
CA GLU A 242 -11.14 9.20 3.80
C GLU A 242 -12.17 8.16 4.25
N ILE A 243 -12.86 7.55 3.29
CA ILE A 243 -13.87 6.53 3.57
C ILE A 243 -13.29 5.22 4.12
N LEU A 244 -11.97 5.01 4.04
CA LEU A 244 -11.25 3.85 4.61
C LEU A 244 -10.77 4.08 6.06
N LEU A 245 -11.21 5.17 6.72
CA LEU A 245 -10.82 5.43 8.10
C LEU A 245 -11.22 4.27 9.03
N SER A 246 -12.47 3.81 8.94
CA SER A 246 -12.95 2.69 9.77
C SER A 246 -12.27 1.36 9.46
N ASP A 247 -11.77 1.16 8.23
CA ASP A 247 -10.95 -0.01 7.89
C ASP A 247 -9.67 -0.03 8.73
N SER A 248 -8.98 1.12 8.78
CA SER A 248 -7.74 1.27 9.55
C SER A 248 -7.96 1.14 11.05
N GLU A 249 -9.06 1.69 11.59
CA GLU A 249 -9.41 1.63 13.01
C GLU A 249 -9.75 0.20 13.44
N ARG A 250 -10.61 -0.46 12.69
CA ARG A 250 -10.99 -1.86 12.95
C ARG A 250 -9.82 -2.83 12.77
N LEU A 251 -8.90 -2.53 11.84
CA LEU A 251 -7.70 -3.33 11.66
C LEU A 251 -6.78 -3.23 12.88
N GLU A 252 -6.53 -2.01 13.41
CA GLU A 252 -5.77 -1.83 14.64
C GLU A 252 -6.40 -2.61 15.79
N GLU A 253 -7.71 -2.45 16.01
CA GLU A 253 -8.45 -3.16 17.06
C GLU A 253 -8.33 -4.68 16.93
N ALA A 254 -8.47 -5.23 15.72
CA ALA A 254 -8.33 -6.66 15.47
C ALA A 254 -6.92 -7.16 15.72
N MET A 255 -5.90 -6.43 15.26
CA MET A 255 -4.50 -6.78 15.49
C MET A 255 -4.13 -6.74 16.98
N LEU A 256 -4.54 -5.70 17.71
CA LEU A 256 -4.31 -5.59 19.15
C LEU A 256 -5.00 -6.71 19.94
N ARG A 257 -6.25 -7.04 19.59
CA ARG A 257 -6.99 -8.18 20.17
C ARG A 257 -6.23 -9.49 20.00
N ASP A 258 -5.57 -9.69 18.87
CA ASP A 258 -4.83 -10.90 18.53
C ASP A 258 -3.35 -10.84 19.02
N GLY A 259 -3.00 -9.81 19.82
CA GLY A 259 -1.69 -9.68 20.47
C GLY A 259 -0.57 -9.16 19.59
N VAL A 260 -0.91 -8.52 18.46
CA VAL A 260 0.07 -7.90 17.56
C VAL A 260 0.46 -6.52 18.08
N ASP A 261 1.75 -6.17 18.00
CA ASP A 261 2.25 -4.81 18.21
C ASP A 261 1.84 -3.93 17.01
N ALA A 262 0.64 -3.35 17.09
CA ALA A 262 0.04 -2.55 16.03
C ALA A 262 -0.21 -1.11 16.49
N HIS A 263 0.14 -0.15 15.65
CA HIS A 263 -0.02 1.28 15.93
C HIS A 263 -0.69 2.00 14.76
N LEU A 264 -1.86 2.59 15.02
CA LEU A 264 -2.55 3.46 14.07
C LEU A 264 -2.22 4.93 14.34
N VAL A 265 -1.76 5.63 13.30
CA VAL A 265 -1.59 7.08 13.30
C VAL A 265 -2.61 7.74 12.39
N ARG A 266 -3.58 8.45 13.00
CA ARG A 266 -4.59 9.23 12.29
C ARG A 266 -4.03 10.60 11.95
N TRP A 267 -3.97 10.95 10.67
CA TRP A 267 -3.50 12.24 10.19
C TRP A 267 -4.66 13.19 9.95
N GLU A 268 -4.80 14.14 10.87
CA GLU A 268 -5.94 15.06 10.90
C GLU A 268 -6.09 15.85 9.60
N GLY A 269 -7.28 15.78 9.00
CA GLY A 269 -7.66 16.48 7.78
C GLY A 269 -7.02 15.96 6.49
N MET A 270 -6.23 14.88 6.55
CA MET A 270 -5.62 14.28 5.36
C MET A 270 -6.60 13.35 4.64
N CYS A 271 -6.38 13.21 3.33
CA CYS A 271 -7.11 12.31 2.44
C CYS A 271 -6.42 10.95 2.30
N HIS A 272 -7.02 10.06 1.56
CA HIS A 272 -6.51 8.74 1.20
C HIS A 272 -5.12 8.83 0.54
N VAL A 273 -4.18 8.02 1.06
CA VAL A 273 -2.78 7.92 0.59
C VAL A 273 -2.11 9.30 0.43
N PHE A 274 -2.36 10.23 1.35
CA PHE A 274 -1.80 11.58 1.31
C PHE A 274 -0.27 11.60 1.28
N GLN A 275 0.39 10.53 1.67
CA GLN A 275 1.84 10.33 1.65
C GLN A 275 2.46 10.54 0.26
N ALA A 276 1.66 10.34 -0.80
CA ALA A 276 2.08 10.51 -2.20
C ALA A 276 2.13 11.97 -2.69
N PHE A 277 1.47 12.92 -1.98
CA PHE A 277 1.24 14.27 -2.52
C PHE A 277 2.35 15.30 -2.23
N GLY A 278 3.36 14.94 -1.43
CA GLY A 278 4.49 15.82 -1.14
C GLY A 278 4.15 17.03 -0.25
N PHE A 279 3.07 16.97 0.52
CA PHE A 279 2.73 17.92 1.57
C PHE A 279 3.78 17.93 2.68
N GLU A 280 3.68 18.88 3.61
CA GLU A 280 4.47 18.83 4.83
C GLU A 280 4.13 17.62 5.67
N GLU A 281 2.83 17.31 5.79
CA GLU A 281 2.28 16.13 6.44
C GLU A 281 2.74 14.83 5.76
N SER A 282 2.77 14.79 4.41
CA SER A 282 3.28 13.64 3.65
C SER A 282 4.75 13.35 3.99
N ARG A 283 5.59 14.41 4.07
CA ARG A 283 7.00 14.26 4.44
C ARG A 283 7.16 13.79 5.88
N ALA A 284 6.33 14.30 6.80
CA ALA A 284 6.35 13.87 8.20
C ALA A 284 5.91 12.41 8.35
N ALA A 285 4.85 12.00 7.64
CA ALA A 285 4.37 10.64 7.59
C ALA A 285 5.42 9.67 7.02
N ASN A 286 6.05 10.04 5.89
CA ASN A 286 7.10 9.23 5.27
C ASN A 286 8.33 9.08 6.19
N ARG A 287 8.71 10.14 6.94
CA ARG A 287 9.76 10.04 7.97
C ARG A 287 9.38 9.07 9.09
N GLN A 288 8.14 9.12 9.58
CA GLN A 288 7.66 8.22 10.62
C GLN A 288 7.69 6.75 10.15
N ILE A 289 7.21 6.47 8.92
CA ILE A 289 7.31 5.14 8.30
C ILE A 289 8.78 4.71 8.20
N GLY A 290 9.64 5.60 7.71
CA GLY A 290 11.07 5.32 7.56
C GLY A 290 11.77 5.03 8.89
N MET A 291 11.42 5.73 9.97
CA MET A 291 11.92 5.48 11.32
C MET A 291 11.42 4.13 11.83
N PHE A 292 10.13 3.86 11.77
CA PHE A 292 9.53 2.60 12.19
C PHE A 292 10.20 1.41 11.51
N LEU A 293 10.32 1.42 10.18
CA LEU A 293 10.94 0.33 9.43
C LEU A 293 12.42 0.15 9.78
N ARG A 294 13.17 1.24 9.95
CA ARG A 294 14.57 1.19 10.31
C ARG A 294 14.77 0.59 11.70
N ASP A 295 13.96 1.02 12.68
CA ASP A 295 14.12 0.59 14.07
C ASP A 295 13.89 -0.92 14.22
N HIS A 296 13.05 -1.52 13.37
CA HIS A 296 12.84 -2.97 13.32
C HIS A 296 13.91 -3.75 12.55
N PHE A 297 14.81 -3.09 11.82
CA PHE A 297 15.86 -3.74 11.04
C PHE A 297 17.28 -3.43 11.51
N GLN A 298 17.46 -2.56 12.52
CA GLN A 298 18.74 -2.25 13.16
C GLN A 298 19.05 -3.20 14.32
N GLY A 299 18.80 -4.49 14.17
CA GLY A 299 19.11 -5.52 15.15
C GLY A 299 20.08 -6.56 14.59
#